data_0e368c0f2a49dd7c54a11cc60acc9eaf
#
_entry.id   0e368c0f2a49dd7c54a11cc60acc9eaf
#
_cell.length_a   1.000
_cell.length_b   1.000
_cell.length_c   1.000
_cell.angle_alpha   90.00
_cell.angle_beta   90.00
_cell.angle_gamma   90.00
#
_symmetry.space_group_name_H-M   'P 1'
#
loop_
_entity.id
_entity.type
_entity.pdbx_description
1 polymer ?
#
loop_
_entity_poly.entity_id
_entity_poly.type
_entity_poly.pdbx_seq_one_letter_code
_entity_poly.pdbx_strand_id
1 'polypeptide(L)'
;MKITTSKQMAFALLLFASTVFMACNGSSDTNSNNDSTAVTHSDSVQHNAIATHAHATISGTYTDTTVNGSASFDQTDGKVKMVLDLTIPAKANKSVAVHLHEHGDCGDMGKGAHGHWNPTNKQHGKWGSSSFHSGDIGNVELDGQGKGSLTLETDLWSIGGDSTTNILNRAVIVHGGVDDYVSQPSGDAGNRIGCGVIQ
;
A
#
# COMPACT_ATOMS: atom_id res chain seq x y z
N MET A 1 30.12 21.91 -38.98
CA MET A 1 31.31 22.26 -38.18
C MET A 1 31.27 21.40 -36.92
N LYS A 2 32.20 20.46 -36.84
CA LYS A 2 32.33 19.45 -35.78
C LYS A 2 32.85 20.11 -34.50
N ILE A 3 32.35 19.69 -33.33
CA ILE A 3 33.20 19.54 -32.15
C ILE A 3 32.57 18.49 -31.24
N THR A 4 33.19 17.33 -31.18
CA THR A 4 33.08 16.26 -30.22
C THR A 4 33.96 16.59 -29.00
N THR A 5 33.43 16.44 -27.79
CA THR A 5 34.27 16.34 -26.60
C THR A 5 33.81 15.15 -25.74
N SER A 6 34.62 14.10 -25.84
CA SER A 6 34.65 12.96 -24.93
C SER A 6 35.26 13.42 -23.59
N LYS A 7 34.62 13.05 -22.46
CA LYS A 7 35.27 13.03 -21.15
C LYS A 7 35.24 11.61 -20.60
N GLN A 8 36.36 10.96 -20.68
CA GLN A 8 36.71 9.78 -19.88
C GLN A 8 36.87 10.20 -18.42
N MET A 9 36.28 9.48 -17.52
CA MET A 9 36.61 9.54 -16.10
C MET A 9 37.06 8.17 -15.61
N ALA A 10 38.25 8.19 -15.03
CA ALA A 10 39.08 7.11 -14.58
C ALA A 10 38.46 6.32 -13.42
N PHE A 11 38.69 5.00 -13.47
CA PHE A 11 38.48 4.06 -12.38
C PHE A 11 39.58 4.26 -11.32
N ALA A 12 39.18 4.51 -10.07
CA ALA A 12 40.06 4.39 -8.92
C ALA A 12 39.70 3.12 -8.15
N LEU A 13 40.61 2.17 -8.20
CA LEU A 13 40.59 0.90 -7.46
C LEU A 13 41.13 1.15 -6.06
N LEU A 14 40.32 0.99 -5.02
CA LEU A 14 40.79 0.99 -3.62
C LEU A 14 40.69 -0.44 -3.06
N LEU A 15 41.88 -1.02 -2.92
CA LEU A 15 42.10 -2.25 -2.14
C LEU A 15 42.04 -1.91 -0.64
N PHE A 16 41.21 -2.60 0.12
CA PHE A 16 41.33 -2.64 1.58
C PHE A 16 41.70 -4.04 2.04
N ALA A 17 42.82 -4.06 2.74
CA ALA A 17 43.45 -5.26 3.27
C ALA A 17 42.72 -5.79 4.50
N SER A 18 42.65 -7.13 4.55
CA SER A 18 42.18 -7.94 5.66
C SER A 18 43.15 -7.91 6.84
N THR A 19 42.67 -7.67 8.05
CA THR A 19 43.39 -8.05 9.26
C THR A 19 42.60 -9.09 10.03
N VAL A 20 43.18 -10.28 10.08
CA VAL A 20 42.81 -11.40 10.93
C VAL A 20 43.35 -11.16 12.33
N PHE A 21 42.51 -11.15 13.35
CA PHE A 21 42.93 -11.32 14.73
C PHE A 21 42.55 -12.70 15.22
N MET A 22 43.58 -13.47 15.44
CA MET A 22 43.55 -14.76 16.10
C MET A 22 44.05 -14.51 17.54
N ALA A 23 43.27 -14.89 18.54
CA ALA A 23 43.71 -14.92 19.92
C ALA A 23 43.28 -16.25 20.56
N CYS A 24 44.29 -16.90 21.06
CA CYS A 24 44.33 -18.21 21.72
C CYS A 24 43.81 -18.16 23.15
N ASN A 25 43.07 -19.21 23.52
CA ASN A 25 43.45 -20.27 24.45
C ASN A 25 43.84 -19.88 25.90
N GLY A 26 43.15 -20.42 26.87
CA GLY A 26 43.48 -20.52 28.27
C GLY A 26 42.61 -21.55 28.97
N SER A 27 43.23 -22.69 29.30
CA SER A 27 42.68 -23.87 29.96
C SER A 27 42.55 -23.74 31.47
N SER A 28 41.65 -24.62 31.98
CA SER A 28 41.60 -25.33 33.28
C SER A 28 41.34 -24.49 34.56
N ASP A 29 40.36 -24.83 35.36
CA ASP A 29 40.28 -26.02 36.25
C ASP A 29 38.93 -26.12 36.94
N THR A 30 38.57 -27.34 37.11
CA THR A 30 37.62 -28.00 38.05
C THR A 30 37.20 -27.21 39.31
N ASN A 31 35.88 -27.13 39.59
CA ASN A 31 35.32 -27.87 40.74
C ASN A 31 33.76 -27.88 40.71
N SER A 32 33.28 -29.03 41.09
CA SER A 32 31.92 -29.46 41.36
C SER A 32 31.19 -28.56 42.33
N ASN A 33 29.89 -28.23 42.04
CA ASN A 33 28.79 -28.46 42.94
C ASN A 33 27.43 -28.19 42.25
N ASN A 34 26.55 -29.16 42.41
CA ASN A 34 25.16 -29.16 42.02
C ASN A 34 24.41 -27.91 42.53
N ASP A 35 23.75 -27.20 41.63
CA ASP A 35 22.40 -26.71 41.90
C ASP A 35 21.62 -26.63 40.60
N SER A 36 20.58 -27.50 40.52
CA SER A 36 19.68 -27.57 39.40
C SER A 36 18.63 -26.48 39.52
N THR A 37 18.89 -25.34 38.92
CA THR A 37 17.80 -24.42 38.52
C THR A 37 17.69 -24.45 37.03
N ALA A 38 16.77 -25.26 36.53
CA ALA A 38 16.33 -25.20 35.12
C ALA A 38 15.73 -23.84 34.87
N VAL A 39 16.55 -22.96 34.29
CA VAL A 39 16.05 -21.75 33.64
C VAL A 39 15.38 -22.20 32.34
N THR A 40 14.09 -22.43 32.41
CA THR A 40 13.27 -22.51 31.21
C THR A 40 13.28 -21.16 30.55
N HIS A 41 14.18 -20.97 29.57
CA HIS A 41 14.01 -19.93 28.58
C HIS A 41 12.73 -20.27 27.82
N SER A 42 11.63 -19.71 28.27
CA SER A 42 10.44 -19.59 27.48
C SER A 42 10.77 -18.57 26.38
N ASP A 43 11.30 -19.07 25.25
CA ASP A 43 11.35 -18.33 24.01
C ASP A 43 9.90 -18.11 23.59
N SER A 44 9.32 -17.02 24.08
CA SER A 44 8.06 -16.52 23.56
C SER A 44 8.34 -16.00 22.13
N VAL A 45 8.28 -16.91 21.17
CA VAL A 45 8.11 -16.54 19.77
C VAL A 45 6.78 -15.81 19.72
N GLN A 46 6.84 -14.47 19.80
CA GLN A 46 5.71 -13.64 19.44
C GLN A 46 5.42 -13.93 17.96
N HIS A 47 4.49 -14.84 17.71
CA HIS A 47 3.79 -14.87 16.45
C HIS A 47 3.06 -13.55 16.36
N ASN A 48 3.63 -12.59 15.64
CA ASN A 48 2.86 -11.46 15.16
C ASN A 48 1.72 -12.05 14.33
N ALA A 49 0.54 -12.12 14.91
CA ALA A 49 -0.65 -12.54 14.18
C ALA A 49 -0.76 -11.59 12.96
N ILE A 50 -0.68 -12.14 11.77
CA ILE A 50 -0.91 -11.38 10.53
C ILE A 50 -2.34 -10.88 10.65
N ALA A 51 -2.54 -9.55 10.58
CA ALA A 51 -3.87 -8.98 10.57
C ALA A 51 -4.64 -9.55 9.37
N THR A 52 -5.83 -10.05 9.60
CA THR A 52 -6.70 -10.60 8.56
C THR A 52 -7.82 -9.66 8.18
N HIS A 53 -7.95 -8.55 8.89
CA HIS A 53 -8.96 -7.52 8.67
C HIS A 53 -8.31 -6.14 8.66
N ALA A 54 -8.81 -5.28 7.78
CA ALA A 54 -8.49 -3.86 7.74
C ALA A 54 -9.73 -3.07 7.34
N HIS A 55 -9.75 -1.78 7.61
CA HIS A 55 -10.86 -0.92 7.23
C HIS A 55 -10.38 0.50 6.90
N ALA A 56 -11.21 1.23 6.15
CA ALA A 56 -11.06 2.66 5.94
C ALA A 56 -12.43 3.35 6.09
N THR A 57 -12.51 4.37 6.93
CA THR A 57 -13.65 5.28 6.97
C THR A 57 -13.39 6.41 5.98
N ILE A 58 -14.27 6.58 5.01
CA ILE A 58 -14.12 7.54 3.92
C ILE A 58 -14.97 8.77 4.22
N SER A 59 -14.35 9.94 4.20
CA SER A 59 -14.99 11.24 4.43
C SER A 59 -14.68 12.21 3.29
N GLY A 60 -15.49 13.25 3.14
CA GLY A 60 -15.27 14.31 2.16
C GLY A 60 -13.96 15.05 2.39
N THR A 61 -13.24 15.34 1.32
CA THR A 61 -12.00 16.13 1.32
C THR A 61 -12.26 17.62 1.20
N TYR A 62 -13.48 18.02 0.82
CA TYR A 62 -13.96 19.40 0.74
C TYR A 62 -15.11 19.60 1.72
N THR A 63 -15.21 20.82 2.27
CA THR A 63 -16.26 21.17 3.26
C THR A 63 -17.65 21.28 2.66
N ASP A 64 -17.76 21.51 1.36
CA ASP A 64 -19.00 21.67 0.61
C ASP A 64 -19.49 20.38 -0.08
N THR A 65 -18.70 19.31 -0.02
CA THR A 65 -19.04 18.05 -0.67
C THR A 65 -19.17 16.93 0.36
N THR A 66 -20.42 16.49 0.60
CA THR A 66 -20.68 15.38 1.51
C THR A 66 -20.32 14.06 0.84
N VAL A 67 -19.31 13.39 1.36
CA VAL A 67 -18.95 12.01 1.04
C VAL A 67 -18.89 11.22 2.34
N ASN A 68 -19.66 10.15 2.43
CA ASN A 68 -19.61 9.19 3.51
C ASN A 68 -19.41 7.80 2.92
N GLY A 69 -18.52 7.03 3.47
CA GLY A 69 -18.29 5.67 3.00
C GLY A 69 -17.43 4.87 3.94
N SER A 70 -17.33 3.60 3.64
CA SER A 70 -16.42 2.66 4.30
C SER A 70 -15.90 1.65 3.30
N ALA A 71 -14.68 1.21 3.51
CA ALA A 71 -14.13 0.04 2.85
C ALA A 71 -13.69 -0.96 3.93
N SER A 72 -14.18 -2.17 3.88
CA SER A 72 -13.69 -3.30 4.68
C SER A 72 -12.85 -4.22 3.81
N PHE A 73 -11.82 -4.79 4.39
CA PHE A 73 -10.89 -5.70 3.74
C PHE A 73 -10.73 -6.95 4.61
N ASP A 74 -10.99 -8.10 4.04
CA ASP A 74 -10.87 -9.39 4.72
C ASP A 74 -9.89 -10.27 3.95
N GLN A 75 -8.85 -10.76 4.62
CA GLN A 75 -7.85 -11.64 4.03
C GLN A 75 -8.13 -13.10 4.40
N THR A 76 -8.31 -13.94 3.39
CA THR A 76 -8.51 -15.38 3.53
C THR A 76 -7.81 -16.10 2.37
N ASP A 77 -7.10 -17.19 2.67
CA ASP A 77 -6.46 -18.05 1.68
C ASP A 77 -5.57 -17.30 0.66
N GLY A 78 -4.83 -16.30 1.15
CA GLY A 78 -3.90 -15.51 0.33
C GLY A 78 -4.57 -14.48 -0.58
N LYS A 79 -5.88 -14.25 -0.44
CA LYS A 79 -6.63 -13.21 -1.14
C LYS A 79 -7.21 -12.20 -0.19
N VAL A 80 -7.36 -10.97 -0.64
CA VAL A 80 -8.07 -9.92 0.06
C VAL A 80 -9.38 -9.63 -0.68
N LYS A 81 -10.49 -9.71 0.06
CA LYS A 81 -11.80 -9.25 -0.39
C LYS A 81 -12.06 -7.87 0.18
N MET A 82 -12.32 -6.90 -0.69
CA MET A 82 -12.78 -5.56 -0.33
C MET A 82 -14.29 -5.47 -0.55
N VAL A 83 -14.99 -4.87 0.42
CA VAL A 83 -16.36 -4.38 0.26
C VAL A 83 -16.33 -2.87 0.50
N LEU A 84 -16.72 -2.11 -0.50
CA LEU A 84 -16.79 -0.66 -0.48
C LEU A 84 -18.24 -0.21 -0.54
N ASP A 85 -18.64 0.66 0.38
CA ASP A 85 -19.93 1.33 0.40
C ASP A 85 -19.73 2.85 0.39
N LEU A 86 -20.47 3.54 -0.47
CA LEU A 86 -20.41 5.00 -0.62
C LEU A 86 -21.80 5.63 -0.54
N THR A 87 -21.87 6.85 0.00
CA THR A 87 -23.04 7.72 -0.06
C THR A 87 -22.59 9.13 -0.39
N ILE A 88 -22.92 9.60 -1.60
CA ILE A 88 -22.52 10.90 -2.16
C ILE A 88 -23.75 11.53 -2.81
N PRO A 89 -24.65 12.21 -2.06
CA PRO A 89 -25.94 12.71 -2.59
C PRO A 89 -25.78 13.63 -3.80
N ALA A 90 -24.71 14.44 -3.85
CA ALA A 90 -24.41 15.34 -4.97
C ALA A 90 -24.05 14.59 -6.28
N LYS A 91 -23.82 13.27 -6.20
CA LYS A 91 -23.49 12.39 -7.33
C LYS A 91 -24.58 11.36 -7.64
N ALA A 92 -25.81 11.60 -7.18
CA ALA A 92 -26.95 10.71 -7.48
C ALA A 92 -27.07 10.44 -8.98
N ASN A 93 -27.31 9.17 -9.36
CA ASN A 93 -27.40 8.67 -10.74
C ASN A 93 -26.13 8.92 -11.58
N LYS A 94 -24.95 8.97 -10.95
CA LYS A 94 -23.64 9.14 -11.61
C LYS A 94 -22.70 8.04 -11.15
N SER A 95 -21.58 7.90 -11.87
CA SER A 95 -20.46 7.07 -11.44
C SER A 95 -19.32 7.94 -10.91
N VAL A 96 -18.55 7.38 -10.00
CA VAL A 96 -17.34 7.99 -9.43
C VAL A 96 -16.20 6.98 -9.47
N ALA A 97 -14.99 7.43 -9.78
CA ALA A 97 -13.81 6.58 -9.74
C ALA A 97 -13.31 6.41 -8.30
N VAL A 98 -12.81 5.22 -7.99
CA VAL A 98 -12.18 4.88 -6.71
C VAL A 98 -10.86 4.17 -6.95
N HIS A 99 -9.81 4.64 -6.25
CA HIS A 99 -8.48 4.07 -6.37
C HIS A 99 -7.80 3.93 -4.99
N LEU A 100 -6.87 2.97 -4.85
CA LEU A 100 -5.90 3.00 -3.76
C LEU A 100 -4.73 3.90 -4.17
N HIS A 101 -4.35 4.80 -3.28
CA HIS A 101 -3.22 5.70 -3.44
C HIS A 101 -2.04 5.29 -2.57
N GLU A 102 -0.82 5.78 -2.91
CA GLU A 102 0.45 5.34 -2.34
C GLU A 102 0.57 5.56 -0.83
N HIS A 103 0.00 6.66 -0.31
CA HIS A 103 0.16 7.07 1.08
C HIS A 103 -1.17 7.22 1.81
N GLY A 104 -1.20 6.80 3.07
CA GLY A 104 -2.32 7.01 3.99
C GLY A 104 -2.37 8.44 4.54
N ASP A 105 -2.40 9.42 3.64
CA ASP A 105 -2.48 10.84 4.00
C ASP A 105 -3.62 11.53 3.24
N CYS A 106 -4.68 11.88 3.98
CA CYS A 106 -5.83 12.59 3.45
C CYS A 106 -5.68 14.14 3.46
N GLY A 107 -4.53 14.65 3.85
CA GLY A 107 -4.24 16.08 3.89
C GLY A 107 -4.27 16.74 2.50
N ASP A 108 -4.30 18.06 2.47
CA ASP A 108 -4.36 18.89 1.25
C ASP A 108 -5.41 18.39 0.25
N MET A 109 -6.66 18.25 0.72
CA MET A 109 -7.78 17.76 -0.12
C MET A 109 -7.49 16.41 -0.78
N GLY A 110 -6.85 15.50 -0.04
CA GLY A 110 -6.46 14.16 -0.49
C GLY A 110 -5.21 14.12 -1.36
N LYS A 111 -4.53 15.23 -1.61
CA LYS A 111 -3.28 15.25 -2.41
C LYS A 111 -2.11 14.62 -1.67
N GLY A 112 -2.11 14.64 -0.32
CA GLY A 112 -1.12 13.95 0.50
C GLY A 112 -1.03 12.45 0.22
N ALA A 113 -2.08 11.84 -0.32
CA ALA A 113 -2.09 10.44 -0.74
C ALA A 113 -1.22 10.13 -1.97
N HIS A 114 -0.70 11.13 -2.67
CA HIS A 114 0.12 11.04 -3.88
C HIS A 114 -0.58 10.36 -5.07
N GLY A 115 0.14 9.56 -5.89
CA GLY A 115 -0.39 8.86 -7.06
C GLY A 115 -1.15 7.58 -6.72
N HIS A 116 -1.67 6.90 -7.74
CA HIS A 116 -2.22 5.55 -7.58
C HIS A 116 -1.14 4.60 -7.08
N TRP A 117 -1.50 3.69 -6.20
CA TRP A 117 -0.57 2.67 -5.73
C TRP A 117 -0.18 1.71 -6.86
N ASN A 118 1.07 1.81 -7.27
CA ASN A 118 1.62 1.11 -8.44
C ASN A 118 2.97 0.43 -8.12
N PRO A 119 2.99 -0.64 -7.33
CA PRO A 119 4.23 -1.30 -6.93
C PRO A 119 4.95 -1.99 -8.09
N THR A 120 4.26 -2.25 -9.19
CA THR A 120 4.79 -2.97 -10.35
C THR A 120 5.17 -2.05 -11.51
N ASN A 121 5.05 -0.73 -11.33
CA ASN A 121 5.38 0.31 -12.32
C ASN A 121 4.75 0.07 -13.70
N LYS A 122 3.47 -0.32 -13.71
CA LYS A 122 2.67 -0.49 -14.92
C LYS A 122 2.00 0.83 -15.33
N GLN A 123 1.42 0.86 -16.52
CA GLN A 123 0.53 1.93 -16.92
C GLN A 123 -0.84 1.76 -16.27
N HIS A 124 -1.52 2.91 -16.04
CA HIS A 124 -2.91 2.94 -15.60
C HIS A 124 -3.82 2.20 -16.58
N GLY A 125 -4.87 1.56 -16.04
CA GLY A 125 -5.84 0.88 -16.88
C GLY A 125 -6.98 0.24 -16.10
N LYS A 126 -7.86 -0.42 -16.82
CA LYS A 126 -8.99 -1.12 -16.23
C LYS A 126 -8.51 -2.34 -15.44
N TRP A 127 -9.04 -2.53 -14.22
CA TRP A 127 -8.77 -3.70 -13.39
C TRP A 127 -8.92 -5.01 -14.18
N GLY A 128 -7.90 -5.87 -14.12
CA GLY A 128 -7.86 -7.15 -14.82
C GLY A 128 -7.50 -7.08 -16.30
N SER A 129 -7.18 -5.90 -16.84
CA SER A 129 -6.62 -5.77 -18.20
C SER A 129 -5.14 -6.18 -18.24
N SER A 130 -4.49 -6.08 -19.41
CA SER A 130 -3.07 -6.41 -19.57
C SER A 130 -2.14 -5.47 -18.80
N SER A 131 -2.56 -4.23 -18.52
CA SER A 131 -1.82 -3.24 -17.73
C SER A 131 -2.79 -2.45 -16.88
N PHE A 132 -2.51 -2.39 -15.57
CA PHE A 132 -3.22 -1.57 -14.59
C PHE A 132 -2.38 -1.49 -13.31
N HIS A 133 -2.61 -0.47 -12.48
CA HIS A 133 -1.99 -0.35 -11.17
C HIS A 133 -2.68 -1.26 -10.16
N SER A 134 -1.98 -1.73 -9.16
CA SER A 134 -2.60 -2.47 -8.05
C SER A 134 -3.67 -1.66 -7.29
N GLY A 135 -3.68 -0.34 -7.48
CA GLY A 135 -4.67 0.58 -6.92
C GLY A 135 -5.83 0.94 -7.83
N ASP A 136 -5.88 0.49 -9.09
CA ASP A 136 -6.92 0.89 -10.07
C ASP A 136 -8.22 0.12 -9.85
N ILE A 137 -8.96 0.41 -8.76
CA ILE A 137 -10.21 -0.28 -8.42
C ILE A 137 -11.27 -0.07 -9.52
N GLY A 138 -11.43 1.18 -9.99
CA GLY A 138 -12.33 1.53 -11.07
C GLY A 138 -13.57 2.34 -10.63
N ASN A 139 -14.65 2.23 -11.37
CA ASN A 139 -15.83 3.07 -11.20
C ASN A 139 -16.91 2.41 -10.33
N VAL A 140 -17.54 3.20 -9.47
CA VAL A 140 -18.70 2.83 -8.65
C VAL A 140 -19.90 3.59 -9.15
N GLU A 141 -20.96 2.88 -9.54
CA GLU A 141 -22.23 3.46 -9.92
C GLU A 141 -23.03 3.83 -8.68
N LEU A 142 -23.60 5.03 -8.67
CA LEU A 142 -24.43 5.54 -7.58
C LEU A 142 -25.89 5.62 -8.02
N ASP A 143 -26.78 5.18 -7.14
CA ASP A 143 -28.22 5.20 -7.33
C ASP A 143 -28.83 6.62 -7.23
N GLY A 144 -30.16 6.72 -7.29
CA GLY A 144 -30.90 7.98 -7.18
C GLY A 144 -30.78 8.67 -5.82
N GLN A 145 -30.24 8.02 -4.81
CA GLN A 145 -29.92 8.55 -3.50
C GLN A 145 -28.41 8.86 -3.34
N GLY A 146 -27.61 8.61 -4.39
CA GLY A 146 -26.17 8.74 -4.35
C GLY A 146 -25.46 7.62 -3.59
N LYS A 147 -26.11 6.44 -3.43
CA LYS A 147 -25.52 5.27 -2.79
C LYS A 147 -24.99 4.31 -3.84
N GLY A 148 -23.84 3.73 -3.57
CA GLY A 148 -23.25 2.70 -4.40
C GLY A 148 -22.34 1.79 -3.59
N SER A 149 -22.14 0.57 -4.08
CA SER A 149 -21.24 -0.41 -3.48
C SER A 149 -20.44 -1.12 -4.55
N LEU A 150 -19.26 -1.62 -4.16
CA LEU A 150 -18.39 -2.42 -5.00
C LEU A 150 -17.73 -3.50 -4.16
N THR A 151 -17.70 -4.72 -4.68
CA THR A 151 -16.93 -5.81 -4.09
C THR A 151 -15.85 -6.26 -5.06
N LEU A 152 -14.61 -6.41 -4.56
CA LEU A 152 -13.47 -6.87 -5.32
C LEU A 152 -12.68 -7.87 -4.49
N GLU A 153 -12.27 -8.98 -5.10
CA GLU A 153 -11.39 -9.98 -4.48
C GLU A 153 -10.14 -10.16 -5.32
N THR A 154 -8.95 -10.20 -4.68
CA THR A 154 -7.68 -10.27 -5.38
C THR A 154 -6.58 -10.89 -4.54
N ASP A 155 -5.63 -11.53 -5.19
CA ASP A 155 -4.33 -11.98 -4.66
C ASP A 155 -3.20 -10.94 -4.81
N LEU A 156 -3.49 -9.80 -5.45
CA LEU A 156 -2.53 -8.69 -5.59
C LEU A 156 -2.36 -7.88 -4.30
N TRP A 157 -3.23 -8.09 -3.30
CA TRP A 157 -3.25 -7.37 -2.04
C TRP A 157 -2.97 -8.30 -0.86
N SER A 158 -2.40 -7.73 0.20
CA SER A 158 -2.28 -8.35 1.51
C SER A 158 -2.54 -7.35 2.63
N ILE A 159 -2.96 -7.84 3.79
CA ILE A 159 -3.08 -7.04 5.02
C ILE A 159 -1.82 -7.28 5.84
N GLY A 160 -0.86 -6.37 5.74
CA GLY A 160 0.49 -6.57 6.27
C GLY A 160 1.42 -7.35 5.33
N GLY A 161 2.63 -7.65 5.79
CA GLY A 161 3.62 -8.41 5.03
C GLY A 161 4.41 -7.57 4.02
N ASP A 162 4.57 -8.09 2.79
CA ASP A 162 5.41 -7.48 1.76
C ASP A 162 4.88 -6.11 1.30
N SER A 163 5.77 -5.14 1.17
CA SER A 163 5.42 -3.77 0.80
C SER A 163 4.82 -3.63 -0.61
N THR A 164 5.03 -4.59 -1.49
CA THR A 164 4.48 -4.60 -2.85
C THR A 164 3.05 -5.10 -2.92
N THR A 165 2.54 -5.73 -1.85
CA THR A 165 1.16 -6.23 -1.75
C THR A 165 0.40 -5.63 -0.58
N ASN A 166 1.08 -5.07 0.43
CA ASN A 166 0.48 -4.56 1.66
C ASN A 166 -0.35 -3.28 1.41
N ILE A 167 -1.64 -3.36 1.75
CA ILE A 167 -2.58 -2.23 1.62
C ILE A 167 -2.66 -1.35 2.87
N LEU A 168 -2.11 -1.76 4.02
CA LEU A 168 -2.11 -0.94 5.23
C LEU A 168 -1.36 0.38 5.02
N ASN A 169 -1.87 1.45 5.63
CA ASN A 169 -1.36 2.81 5.49
C ASN A 169 -1.38 3.35 4.05
N ARG A 170 -2.26 2.84 3.20
CA ARG A 170 -2.64 3.45 1.92
C ARG A 170 -3.94 4.19 2.07
N ALA A 171 -4.27 5.05 1.09
CA ALA A 171 -5.55 5.75 1.09
C ALA A 171 -6.50 5.18 0.03
N VAL A 172 -7.76 5.00 0.41
CA VAL A 172 -8.87 4.89 -0.54
C VAL A 172 -9.27 6.30 -0.94
N ILE A 173 -9.09 6.65 -2.20
CA ILE A 173 -9.48 7.95 -2.76
C ILE A 173 -10.72 7.77 -3.63
N VAL A 174 -11.72 8.61 -3.39
CA VAL A 174 -12.90 8.76 -4.25
C VAL A 174 -12.73 10.03 -5.09
N HIS A 175 -12.85 9.87 -6.41
CA HIS A 175 -12.74 10.99 -7.35
C HIS A 175 -14.13 11.55 -7.73
N GLY A 176 -14.17 12.79 -8.18
CA GLY A 176 -15.41 13.46 -8.55
C GLY A 176 -15.92 13.13 -9.95
N GLY A 177 -15.10 12.50 -10.77
CA GLY A 177 -15.38 12.06 -12.14
C GLY A 177 -15.30 10.56 -12.30
N VAL A 178 -15.36 10.13 -13.55
CA VAL A 178 -15.30 8.73 -13.98
C VAL A 178 -13.88 8.45 -14.46
N ASP A 179 -13.34 7.29 -14.11
CA ASP A 179 -12.12 6.76 -14.70
C ASP A 179 -12.41 6.31 -16.13
N ASP A 180 -11.68 6.86 -17.12
CA ASP A 180 -11.79 6.50 -18.54
C ASP A 180 -10.98 5.23 -18.87
N TYR A 181 -10.18 4.72 -17.91
CA TYR A 181 -9.31 3.54 -18.02
C TYR A 181 -8.18 3.64 -19.05
N VAL A 182 -7.92 4.82 -19.62
CA VAL A 182 -6.98 5.04 -20.73
C VAL A 182 -6.00 6.17 -20.46
N SER A 183 -6.50 7.31 -19.97
CA SER A 183 -5.69 8.51 -19.75
C SER A 183 -4.64 8.28 -18.66
N GLN A 184 -3.38 8.59 -18.98
CA GLN A 184 -2.28 8.41 -18.05
C GLN A 184 -2.05 9.69 -17.24
N PRO A 185 -1.66 9.57 -15.98
CA PRO A 185 -1.43 8.35 -15.20
C PRO A 185 -2.66 7.87 -14.39
N SER A 186 -3.84 8.46 -14.51
CA SER A 186 -4.92 8.29 -13.52
C SER A 186 -6.35 8.31 -14.08
N GLY A 187 -6.53 8.05 -15.39
CA GLY A 187 -7.86 7.86 -15.99
C GLY A 187 -8.72 9.12 -16.08
N ASP A 188 -8.12 10.31 -16.01
CA ASP A 188 -8.81 11.63 -16.01
C ASP A 188 -9.99 11.72 -15.01
N ALA A 189 -9.87 11.01 -13.87
CA ALA A 189 -10.92 10.83 -12.89
C ALA A 189 -11.31 12.12 -12.12
N GLY A 190 -10.59 13.22 -12.31
CA GLY A 190 -10.89 14.52 -11.74
C GLY A 190 -10.48 14.67 -10.26
N ASN A 191 -11.11 15.64 -9.59
CA ASN A 191 -10.77 16.01 -8.21
C ASN A 191 -11.00 14.86 -7.22
N ARG A 192 -10.20 14.80 -6.16
CA ARG A 192 -10.34 13.86 -5.05
C ARG A 192 -11.39 14.38 -4.09
N ILE A 193 -12.59 13.84 -4.10
CA ILE A 193 -13.72 14.32 -3.29
C ILE A 193 -13.90 13.56 -1.98
N GLY A 194 -13.30 12.39 -1.84
CA GLY A 194 -13.32 11.59 -0.62
C GLY A 194 -12.01 10.87 -0.37
N CYS A 195 -11.69 10.65 0.90
CA CYS A 195 -10.46 9.98 1.32
C CYS A 195 -10.68 9.20 2.63
N GLY A 196 -10.07 8.03 2.73
CA GLY A 196 -10.00 7.22 3.95
C GLY A 196 -8.70 6.43 4.00
N VAL A 197 -8.05 6.38 5.16
CA VAL A 197 -6.80 5.63 5.38
C VAL A 197 -7.14 4.19 5.78
N ILE A 198 -6.47 3.23 5.18
CA ILE A 198 -6.60 1.80 5.48
C ILE A 198 -5.77 1.47 6.72
N GLN A 199 -6.40 0.96 7.76
CA GLN A 199 -5.81 0.62 9.06
C GLN A 199 -6.45 -0.62 9.69
#